data_f86130612d1522a1946a7474e1f265bf
#
_entry.id   f86130612d1522a1946a7474e1f265bf
#
_cell.length_a   1.000
_cell.length_b   1.000
_cell.length_c   1.000
_cell.angle_alpha   90.00
_cell.angle_beta   90.00
_cell.angle_gamma   90.00
#
_symmetry.space_group_name_H-M   'P 1'
#
loop_
_entity.id
_entity.type
_entity.pdbx_description
1 polymer ?
#
loop_
_entity_poly.entity_id
_entity_poly.type
_entity_poly.pdbx_seq_one_letter_code
_entity_poly.pdbx_strand_id
1 'polypeptide(L)'
;EMISQSERYGIYHFSFTDSLVNGSMKAYRDFVTKLAEYNSTAENKISWDGQIITRGIKAMTAEDWRLTALSGADDLASGVESGSERVRDHMKKQFSNQDLDEFVHEAHKNGVTLQFLMIIGYPTETDEDFLETLRMFKRYKKYDNLISRVYLGSTLGVLPGTPLATEHTHELELNNGENFWVYDKNPTLTFKERVKRSIIAGEEDGIHNW
;
A
#
# COMPACT_ATOMS: atom_id res chain seq x y z
N GLU A 1 13.90 18.95 11.18
CA GLU A 1 14.38 17.97 12.18
C GLU A 1 15.36 16.99 11.57
N MET A 2 15.01 16.24 10.49
CA MET A 2 15.89 15.27 9.82
C MET A 2 17.26 15.87 9.46
N ILE A 3 17.30 17.03 8.77
CA ILE A 3 18.54 17.74 8.40
C ILE A 3 19.40 18.02 9.64
N SER A 4 18.81 18.57 10.70
CA SER A 4 19.55 18.88 11.93
C SER A 4 20.09 17.61 12.62
N GLN A 5 19.36 16.49 12.55
CA GLN A 5 19.83 15.22 13.10
C GLN A 5 20.94 14.59 12.24
N SER A 6 20.84 14.70 10.92
CA SER A 6 21.88 14.22 10.01
C SER A 6 23.20 14.98 10.25
N GLU A 7 23.13 16.30 10.33
CA GLU A 7 24.32 17.14 10.57
C GLU A 7 24.93 16.92 11.95
N ARG A 8 24.10 16.67 12.97
CA ARG A 8 24.57 16.51 14.36
C ARG A 8 25.08 15.10 14.67
N TYR A 9 24.45 14.08 14.11
CA TYR A 9 24.66 12.67 14.49
C TYR A 9 25.16 11.78 13.38
N GLY A 10 25.26 12.27 12.14
CA GLY A 10 25.66 11.46 10.99
C GLY A 10 24.65 10.39 10.60
N ILE A 11 23.35 10.63 10.83
CA ILE A 11 22.25 9.72 10.48
C ILE A 11 21.64 10.19 9.17
N TYR A 12 21.61 9.35 8.15
CA TYR A 12 21.18 9.72 6.80
C TYR A 12 20.01 8.89 6.27
N HIS A 13 19.46 8.00 7.09
CA HIS A 13 18.23 7.25 6.76
C HIS A 13 17.21 7.39 7.89
N PHE A 14 15.94 7.67 7.51
CA PHE A 14 14.84 7.89 8.44
C PHE A 14 13.60 7.11 8.02
N SER A 15 13.07 6.29 8.92
CA SER A 15 11.78 5.62 8.72
C SER A 15 10.67 6.37 9.42
N PHE A 16 9.63 6.75 8.68
CA PHE A 16 8.45 7.40 9.24
C PHE A 16 7.56 6.37 9.93
N THR A 17 7.20 6.65 11.18
CA THR A 17 6.20 5.87 11.94
C THR A 17 4.79 6.43 11.82
N ASP A 18 4.64 7.54 11.10
CA ASP A 18 3.34 8.13 10.79
C ASP A 18 2.52 7.18 9.90
N SER A 19 1.23 7.10 10.16
CA SER A 19 0.33 6.25 9.38
C SER A 19 0.29 6.63 7.90
N LEU A 20 0.49 7.93 7.57
CA LEU A 20 0.41 8.44 6.20
C LEU A 20 1.24 9.72 6.04
N VAL A 21 2.38 9.61 5.37
CA VAL A 21 3.27 10.77 5.13
C VAL A 21 2.62 11.79 4.18
N ASN A 22 1.87 11.34 3.18
CA ASN A 22 1.16 12.20 2.23
C ASN A 22 -0.32 12.44 2.60
N GLY A 23 -0.69 12.27 3.86
CA GLY A 23 -2.06 12.53 4.35
C GLY A 23 -2.53 13.94 4.03
N SER A 24 -1.68 14.94 4.22
CA SER A 24 -1.85 16.32 3.76
C SER A 24 -0.90 16.60 2.60
N MET A 25 -1.41 16.75 1.38
CA MET A 25 -0.56 17.06 0.23
C MET A 25 0.17 18.41 0.35
N LYS A 26 -0.39 19.38 1.09
CA LYS A 26 0.30 20.65 1.35
C LYS A 26 1.55 20.43 2.20
N ALA A 27 1.43 19.71 3.30
CA ALA A 27 2.55 19.41 4.19
C ALA A 27 3.58 18.49 3.50
N TYR A 28 3.09 17.52 2.73
CA TYR A 28 3.92 16.62 1.94
C TYR A 28 4.79 17.37 0.94
N ARG A 29 4.20 18.26 0.15
CA ARG A 29 4.93 19.09 -0.84
C ARG A 29 5.99 19.96 -0.17
N ASP A 30 5.66 20.60 0.95
CA ASP A 30 6.63 21.41 1.72
C ASP A 30 7.80 20.54 2.21
N PHE A 31 7.51 19.34 2.71
CA PHE A 31 8.49 18.36 3.18
C PHE A 31 9.44 17.91 2.07
N VAL A 32 8.89 17.35 0.96
CA VAL A 32 9.73 16.79 -0.11
C VAL A 32 10.50 17.88 -0.86
N THR A 33 9.95 19.09 -0.99
CA THR A 33 10.65 20.23 -1.59
C THR A 33 11.88 20.61 -0.77
N LYS A 34 11.71 20.83 0.53
CA LYS A 34 12.83 21.23 1.42
C LYS A 34 13.91 20.17 1.50
N LEU A 35 13.51 18.90 1.53
CA LEU A 35 14.49 17.81 1.57
C LEU A 35 15.19 17.59 0.24
N ALA A 36 14.50 17.77 -0.89
CA ALA A 36 15.09 17.76 -2.22
C ALA A 36 16.11 18.90 -2.40
N GLU A 37 15.79 20.12 -1.92
CA GLU A 37 16.71 21.25 -1.91
C GLU A 37 17.98 20.93 -1.11
N TYR A 38 17.85 20.40 0.10
CA TYR A 38 18.99 19.97 0.91
C TYR A 38 19.82 18.91 0.19
N ASN A 39 19.19 17.84 -0.32
CA ASN A 39 19.86 16.74 -0.99
C ASN A 39 20.56 17.16 -2.28
N SER A 40 20.15 18.27 -2.90
CA SER A 40 20.77 18.79 -4.13
C SER A 40 22.21 19.25 -3.94
N THR A 41 22.58 19.66 -2.73
CA THR A 41 23.90 20.22 -2.41
C THR A 41 24.63 19.47 -1.30
N ALA A 42 23.93 18.58 -0.57
CA ALA A 42 24.51 17.82 0.53
C ALA A 42 25.52 16.79 0.00
N GLU A 43 26.68 16.68 0.67
CA GLU A 43 27.67 15.62 0.44
C GLU A 43 27.07 14.24 0.75
N ASN A 44 26.40 14.12 1.88
CA ASN A 44 25.67 12.92 2.28
C ASN A 44 24.17 13.19 2.19
N LYS A 45 23.51 12.51 1.24
CA LYS A 45 22.08 12.67 1.02
C LYS A 45 21.27 11.92 2.07
N ILE A 46 20.18 12.54 2.50
CA ILE A 46 19.19 11.90 3.37
C ILE A 46 18.28 11.03 2.52
N SER A 47 18.03 9.81 2.99
CA SER A 47 16.98 8.93 2.46
C SER A 47 15.89 8.69 3.51
N TRP A 48 14.71 8.30 3.04
CA TRP A 48 13.58 8.03 3.92
C TRP A 48 12.59 7.02 3.32
N ASP A 49 11.91 6.30 4.20
CA ASP A 49 10.78 5.44 3.88
C ASP A 49 9.56 5.77 4.74
N GLY A 50 8.39 5.28 4.34
CA GLY A 50 7.16 5.50 5.08
C GLY A 50 5.91 5.03 4.35
N GLN A 51 4.75 5.20 4.99
CA GLN A 51 3.47 4.85 4.40
C GLN A 51 2.83 6.05 3.69
N ILE A 52 2.31 5.80 2.49
CA ILE A 52 1.59 6.81 1.69
C ILE A 52 0.23 6.30 1.22
N ILE A 53 -0.67 7.24 0.93
CA ILE A 53 -1.95 6.94 0.27
C ILE A 53 -1.71 6.85 -1.24
N THR A 54 -2.23 5.82 -1.89
CA THR A 54 -2.38 5.80 -3.34
C THR A 54 -3.27 6.96 -3.79
N ARG A 55 -2.75 7.81 -4.65
CA ARG A 55 -3.46 8.98 -5.19
C ARG A 55 -3.26 9.06 -6.70
N GLY A 56 -4.34 9.34 -7.44
CA GLY A 56 -4.24 9.61 -8.87
C GLY A 56 -3.47 10.90 -9.17
N ILE A 57 -3.04 11.05 -10.42
CA ILE A 57 -2.16 12.13 -10.90
C ILE A 57 -2.72 13.54 -10.67
N LYS A 58 -4.04 13.70 -10.52
CA LYS A 58 -4.66 14.99 -10.19
C LYS A 58 -4.37 15.44 -8.76
N ALA A 59 -4.18 14.51 -7.84
CA ALA A 59 -3.93 14.80 -6.43
C ALA A 59 -2.44 14.76 -6.08
N MET A 60 -1.69 13.81 -6.67
CA MET A 60 -0.24 13.68 -6.58
C MET A 60 0.34 13.74 -7.99
N THR A 61 0.85 14.91 -8.37
CA THR A 61 1.28 15.21 -9.74
C THR A 61 2.63 14.57 -10.10
N ALA A 62 2.97 14.53 -11.37
CA ALA A 62 4.31 14.09 -11.83
C ALA A 62 5.44 14.89 -11.17
N GLU A 63 5.22 16.19 -10.89
CA GLU A 63 6.19 17.00 -10.16
C GLU A 63 6.30 16.59 -8.68
N ASP A 64 5.20 16.23 -8.05
CA ASP A 64 5.24 15.67 -6.68
C ASP A 64 6.09 14.39 -6.63
N TRP A 65 5.98 13.52 -7.64
CA TRP A 65 6.78 12.29 -7.74
C TRP A 65 8.26 12.59 -7.99
N ARG A 66 8.56 13.56 -8.85
CA ARG A 66 9.95 14.00 -9.08
C ARG A 66 10.58 14.53 -7.79
N LEU A 67 9.86 15.36 -7.05
CA LEU A 67 10.32 15.89 -5.77
C LEU A 67 10.44 14.78 -4.71
N THR A 68 9.51 13.82 -4.69
CA THR A 68 9.59 12.64 -3.83
C THR A 68 10.92 11.89 -4.04
N ALA A 69 11.27 11.58 -5.29
CA ALA A 69 12.53 10.92 -5.59
C ALA A 69 13.75 11.75 -5.18
N LEU A 70 13.76 13.04 -5.53
CA LEU A 70 14.86 13.95 -5.19
C LEU A 70 15.00 14.18 -3.68
N SER A 71 13.92 14.06 -2.93
CA SER A 71 13.95 14.11 -1.47
C SER A 71 14.60 12.87 -0.84
N GLY A 72 14.91 11.84 -1.63
CA GLY A 72 15.52 10.60 -1.16
C GLY A 72 14.50 9.58 -0.65
N ALA A 73 13.24 9.62 -1.14
CA ALA A 73 12.30 8.54 -0.92
C ALA A 73 12.85 7.24 -1.48
N ASP A 74 12.94 6.22 -0.65
CA ASP A 74 13.55 4.94 -1.01
C ASP A 74 12.45 3.90 -1.29
N ASP A 75 11.68 3.51 -0.27
CA ASP A 75 10.70 2.43 -0.37
C ASP A 75 9.38 2.83 0.32
N LEU A 76 8.35 3.07 -0.47
CA LEU A 76 7.09 3.61 0.02
C LEU A 76 5.99 2.54 0.10
N ALA A 77 5.48 2.31 1.31
CA ALA A 77 4.39 1.37 1.54
C ALA A 77 3.02 2.01 1.25
N SER A 78 2.18 1.34 0.48
CA SER A 78 0.80 1.80 0.21
C SER A 78 -0.24 0.69 0.37
N GLY A 79 -1.33 1.02 1.06
CA GLY A 79 -2.48 0.14 1.22
C GLY A 79 -3.29 0.05 -0.06
N VAL A 80 -2.87 -0.81 -0.99
CA VAL A 80 -3.61 -1.13 -2.22
C VAL A 80 -4.81 -2.02 -1.93
N GLU A 81 -4.65 -2.94 -0.99
CA GLU A 81 -5.63 -3.84 -0.40
C GLU A 81 -6.19 -4.91 -1.36
N SER A 82 -6.61 -4.55 -2.56
CA SER A 82 -7.18 -5.45 -3.57
C SER A 82 -6.93 -4.94 -4.98
N GLY A 83 -6.77 -5.83 -5.95
CA GLY A 83 -6.78 -5.50 -7.36
C GLY A 83 -8.18 -5.16 -7.90
N SER A 84 -9.24 -5.59 -7.19
CA SER A 84 -10.61 -5.28 -7.56
C SER A 84 -11.04 -3.90 -7.07
N GLU A 85 -11.45 -3.05 -8.03
CA GLU A 85 -12.00 -1.73 -7.73
C GLU A 85 -13.28 -1.83 -6.88
N ARG A 86 -14.15 -2.79 -7.18
CA ARG A 86 -15.36 -3.06 -6.42
C ARG A 86 -15.07 -3.36 -4.93
N VAL A 87 -14.06 -4.17 -4.65
CA VAL A 87 -13.66 -4.50 -3.28
C VAL A 87 -13.07 -3.27 -2.59
N ARG A 88 -12.24 -2.50 -3.27
CA ARG A 88 -11.68 -1.24 -2.75
C ARG A 88 -12.77 -0.20 -2.45
N ASP A 89 -13.79 -0.08 -3.32
CA ASP A 89 -14.94 0.80 -3.09
C ASP A 89 -15.71 0.42 -1.82
N HIS A 90 -15.91 -0.88 -1.60
CA HIS A 90 -16.52 -1.36 -0.35
C HIS A 90 -15.67 -1.04 0.89
N MET A 91 -14.35 -1.06 0.75
CA MET A 91 -13.39 -0.62 1.80
C MET A 91 -13.34 0.90 1.94
N LYS A 92 -14.07 1.66 1.12
CA LYS A 92 -14.03 3.13 1.04
C LYS A 92 -12.66 3.68 0.63
N LYS A 93 -11.91 2.93 -0.16
CA LYS A 93 -10.68 3.43 -0.81
C LYS A 93 -11.09 4.31 -2.00
N GLN A 94 -10.50 5.48 -2.08
CA GLN A 94 -10.92 6.53 -3.02
C GLN A 94 -9.96 6.63 -4.21
N PHE A 95 -9.63 5.50 -4.84
CA PHE A 95 -8.81 5.48 -6.05
C PHE A 95 -9.26 4.36 -6.99
N SER A 96 -9.29 4.67 -8.28
CA SER A 96 -9.63 3.74 -9.36
C SER A 96 -8.44 2.87 -9.78
N ASN A 97 -8.68 1.89 -10.66
CA ASN A 97 -7.60 1.13 -11.29
C ASN A 97 -6.70 2.05 -12.13
N GLN A 98 -7.26 3.07 -12.78
CA GLN A 98 -6.47 4.06 -13.52
C GLN A 98 -5.57 4.86 -12.58
N ASP A 99 -6.09 5.34 -11.44
CA ASP A 99 -5.27 6.06 -10.45
C ASP A 99 -4.11 5.20 -9.94
N LEU A 100 -4.36 3.89 -9.72
CA LEU A 100 -3.32 2.96 -9.30
C LEU A 100 -2.27 2.73 -10.40
N ASP A 101 -2.70 2.61 -11.67
CA ASP A 101 -1.78 2.47 -12.80
C ASP A 101 -0.89 3.72 -12.97
N GLU A 102 -1.46 4.91 -12.82
CA GLU A 102 -0.73 6.18 -12.86
C GLU A 102 0.25 6.30 -11.69
N PHE A 103 -0.18 5.93 -10.48
CA PHE A 103 0.64 5.92 -9.27
C PHE A 103 1.88 5.02 -9.43
N VAL A 104 1.68 3.78 -9.91
CA VAL A 104 2.74 2.81 -10.17
C VAL A 104 3.68 3.28 -11.29
N HIS A 105 3.11 3.85 -12.35
CA HIS A 105 3.89 4.37 -13.47
C HIS A 105 4.81 5.53 -13.06
N GLU A 106 4.28 6.49 -12.33
CA GLU A 106 5.07 7.64 -11.89
C GLU A 106 6.14 7.26 -10.84
N ALA A 107 5.84 6.33 -9.93
CA ALA A 107 6.85 5.79 -9.02
C ALA A 107 8.02 5.16 -9.79
N HIS A 108 7.70 4.28 -10.75
CA HIS A 108 8.71 3.64 -11.60
C HIS A 108 9.54 4.63 -12.40
N LYS A 109 8.91 5.58 -13.06
CA LYS A 109 9.56 6.62 -13.86
C LYS A 109 10.55 7.45 -13.05
N ASN A 110 10.30 7.63 -11.77
CA ASN A 110 11.15 8.41 -10.88
C ASN A 110 12.10 7.54 -10.03
N GLY A 111 12.08 6.20 -10.18
CA GLY A 111 12.96 5.29 -9.47
C GLY A 111 12.64 5.13 -7.98
N VAL A 112 11.38 5.39 -7.58
CA VAL A 112 10.90 5.18 -6.21
C VAL A 112 10.28 3.79 -6.12
N THR A 113 10.80 2.94 -5.21
CA THR A 113 10.24 1.60 -4.99
C THR A 113 8.97 1.64 -4.14
N LEU A 114 8.13 0.63 -4.32
CA LEU A 114 6.83 0.53 -3.64
C LEU A 114 6.72 -0.78 -2.86
N GLN A 115 6.03 -0.73 -1.73
CA GLN A 115 5.52 -1.91 -1.04
C GLN A 115 3.99 -1.90 -1.11
N PHE A 116 3.40 -3.02 -1.49
CA PHE A 116 1.94 -3.17 -1.50
C PHE A 116 1.46 -3.88 -0.25
N LEU A 117 0.59 -3.21 0.51
CA LEU A 117 -0.14 -3.82 1.61
C LEU A 117 -1.47 -4.32 1.05
N MET A 118 -1.70 -5.63 1.14
CA MET A 118 -2.85 -6.30 0.53
C MET A 118 -3.72 -7.00 1.58
N ILE A 119 -5.02 -7.02 1.33
CA ILE A 119 -5.99 -7.83 2.07
C ILE A 119 -6.58 -8.86 1.11
N ILE A 120 -6.13 -10.10 1.20
CA ILE A 120 -6.67 -11.19 0.41
C ILE A 120 -7.82 -11.85 1.18
N GLY A 121 -8.95 -12.04 0.51
CA GLY A 121 -10.12 -12.65 1.12
C GLY A 121 -10.92 -11.66 1.98
N TYR A 122 -11.06 -10.43 1.54
CA TYR A 122 -12.01 -9.49 2.14
C TYR A 122 -13.45 -10.05 2.07
N PRO A 123 -14.34 -9.81 3.06
CA PRO A 123 -15.66 -10.48 3.12
C PRO A 123 -16.47 -10.51 1.84
N THR A 124 -16.45 -9.44 1.07
CA THR A 124 -17.19 -9.34 -0.20
C THR A 124 -16.41 -9.82 -1.43
N GLU A 125 -15.15 -10.25 -1.27
CA GLU A 125 -14.30 -10.69 -2.38
C GLU A 125 -14.84 -11.97 -3.03
N THR A 126 -15.20 -11.89 -4.30
CA THR A 126 -15.58 -13.03 -5.14
C THR A 126 -14.36 -13.67 -5.80
N ASP A 127 -14.55 -14.80 -6.51
CA ASP A 127 -13.48 -15.41 -7.30
C ASP A 127 -12.99 -14.47 -8.41
N GLU A 128 -13.89 -13.71 -9.04
CA GLU A 128 -13.51 -12.75 -10.08
C GLU A 128 -12.70 -11.59 -9.50
N ASP A 129 -13.05 -11.06 -8.33
CA ASP A 129 -12.25 -10.02 -7.65
C ASP A 129 -10.84 -10.51 -7.31
N PHE A 130 -10.74 -11.76 -6.87
CA PHE A 130 -9.43 -12.37 -6.62
C PHE A 130 -8.61 -12.52 -7.91
N LEU A 131 -9.25 -12.92 -9.01
CA LEU A 131 -8.58 -12.96 -10.32
C LEU A 131 -8.14 -11.57 -10.80
N GLU A 132 -8.89 -10.51 -10.51
CA GLU A 132 -8.46 -9.14 -10.78
C GLU A 132 -7.18 -8.78 -10.00
N THR A 133 -7.06 -9.22 -8.75
CA THR A 133 -5.85 -9.06 -7.95
C THR A 133 -4.64 -9.77 -8.59
N LEU A 134 -4.82 -11.01 -9.05
CA LEU A 134 -3.75 -11.74 -9.76
C LEU A 134 -3.37 -11.07 -11.09
N ARG A 135 -4.36 -10.56 -11.84
CA ARG A 135 -4.10 -9.79 -13.08
C ARG A 135 -3.34 -8.50 -12.79
N MET A 136 -3.63 -7.82 -11.68
CA MET A 136 -2.89 -6.64 -11.24
C MET A 136 -1.42 -6.97 -10.98
N PHE A 137 -1.10 -8.04 -10.24
CA PHE A 137 0.28 -8.46 -10.03
C PHE A 137 0.99 -8.75 -11.35
N LYS A 138 0.37 -9.52 -12.25
CA LYS A 138 0.92 -9.79 -13.59
C LYS A 138 1.20 -8.51 -14.37
N ARG A 139 0.29 -7.55 -14.31
CA ARG A 139 0.42 -6.26 -15.01
C ARG A 139 1.63 -5.47 -14.52
N TYR A 140 1.94 -5.51 -13.21
CA TYR A 140 3.03 -4.74 -12.64
C TYR A 140 4.38 -5.45 -12.66
N LYS A 141 4.44 -6.75 -12.93
CA LYS A 141 5.71 -7.47 -13.17
C LYS A 141 6.58 -6.88 -14.30
N LYS A 142 5.98 -6.14 -15.22
CA LYS A 142 6.73 -5.44 -16.28
C LYS A 142 7.66 -4.32 -15.76
N TYR A 143 7.45 -3.85 -14.55
CA TYR A 143 8.27 -2.84 -13.92
C TYR A 143 9.29 -3.54 -13.02
N ASP A 144 10.47 -3.84 -13.58
CA ASP A 144 11.54 -4.54 -12.86
C ASP A 144 11.91 -3.80 -11.57
N ASN A 145 11.96 -4.54 -10.46
CA ASN A 145 12.36 -4.05 -9.14
C ASN A 145 11.56 -2.86 -8.58
N LEU A 146 10.42 -2.50 -9.18
CA LEU A 146 9.59 -1.42 -8.68
C LEU A 146 8.89 -1.80 -7.37
N ILE A 147 8.28 -3.00 -7.34
CA ILE A 147 7.59 -3.49 -6.16
C ILE A 147 8.58 -4.32 -5.35
N SER A 148 9.12 -3.72 -4.29
CA SER A 148 10.12 -4.35 -3.42
C SER A 148 9.51 -5.44 -2.56
N ARG A 149 8.23 -5.29 -2.20
CA ARG A 149 7.52 -6.22 -1.31
C ARG A 149 6.00 -6.16 -1.48
N VAL A 150 5.36 -7.33 -1.37
CA VAL A 150 3.91 -7.45 -1.25
C VAL A 150 3.59 -8.09 0.10
N TYR A 151 2.92 -7.36 0.97
CA TYR A 151 2.41 -7.91 2.22
C TYR A 151 1.02 -8.48 1.98
N LEU A 152 0.90 -9.79 1.96
CA LEU A 152 -0.36 -10.49 1.78
C LEU A 152 -0.99 -10.73 3.16
N GLY A 153 -1.88 -9.84 3.57
CA GLY A 153 -2.73 -10.06 4.74
C GLY A 153 -3.68 -11.24 4.48
N SER A 154 -3.25 -12.46 4.79
CA SER A 154 -4.03 -13.68 4.56
C SER A 154 -5.22 -13.83 5.49
N THR A 155 -5.22 -13.10 6.58
CA THR A 155 -6.23 -13.24 7.62
C THR A 155 -6.65 -11.86 8.12
N LEU A 156 -7.63 -11.26 7.41
CA LEU A 156 -8.25 -10.05 7.92
C LEU A 156 -8.83 -10.31 9.32
N GLY A 157 -8.26 -9.68 10.34
CA GLY A 157 -8.84 -9.64 11.68
C GLY A 157 -10.00 -8.66 11.71
N VAL A 158 -11.18 -9.12 12.10
CA VAL A 158 -12.32 -8.23 12.34
C VAL A 158 -12.27 -7.75 13.79
N LEU A 159 -11.64 -6.60 13.98
CA LEU A 159 -11.41 -6.06 15.33
C LEU A 159 -12.67 -5.39 15.90
N PRO A 160 -12.95 -5.55 17.20
CA PRO A 160 -14.04 -4.84 17.87
C PRO A 160 -13.97 -3.33 17.68
N GLY A 161 -15.10 -2.69 17.43
CA GLY A 161 -15.19 -1.24 17.23
C GLY A 161 -14.86 -0.74 15.82
N THR A 162 -14.41 -1.62 14.92
CA THR A 162 -14.28 -1.26 13.51
C THR A 162 -15.64 -1.21 12.81
N PRO A 163 -15.81 -0.42 11.72
CA PRO A 163 -17.04 -0.42 10.94
C PRO A 163 -17.47 -1.83 10.50
N LEU A 164 -16.52 -2.66 10.09
CA LEU A 164 -16.79 -4.03 9.69
C LEU A 164 -17.39 -4.86 10.85
N ALA A 165 -16.88 -4.68 12.06
CA ALA A 165 -17.42 -5.38 13.25
C ALA A 165 -18.74 -4.79 13.74
N THR A 166 -18.96 -3.47 13.64
CA THR A 166 -20.13 -2.78 14.20
C THR A 166 -21.29 -2.67 13.22
N GLU A 167 -21.01 -2.46 11.94
CA GLU A 167 -22.03 -2.28 10.89
C GLU A 167 -22.43 -3.61 10.23
N HIS A 168 -21.53 -4.61 10.24
CA HIS A 168 -21.69 -5.88 9.55
C HIS A 168 -21.62 -7.11 10.49
N THR A 169 -21.70 -6.94 11.82
CA THR A 169 -21.65 -8.05 12.78
C THR A 169 -22.75 -9.09 12.58
N HIS A 170 -23.93 -8.68 12.10
CA HIS A 170 -25.01 -9.58 11.73
C HIS A 170 -24.77 -10.35 10.42
N GLU A 171 -23.76 -9.95 9.65
CA GLU A 171 -23.35 -10.58 8.39
C GLU A 171 -22.10 -11.46 8.56
N LEU A 172 -21.43 -11.38 9.71
CA LEU A 172 -20.19 -12.10 9.99
C LEU A 172 -20.37 -13.03 11.17
N GLU A 173 -20.26 -14.33 10.93
CA GLU A 173 -20.16 -15.32 11.99
C GLU A 173 -18.72 -15.34 12.53
N LEU A 174 -18.50 -14.78 13.72
CA LEU A 174 -17.19 -14.74 14.38
C LEU A 174 -16.98 -16.05 15.16
N ASN A 175 -16.46 -17.08 14.49
CA ASN A 175 -16.15 -18.36 15.11
C ASN A 175 -14.71 -18.39 15.63
N ASN A 176 -14.55 -18.56 16.94
CA ASN A 176 -13.26 -18.84 17.61
C ASN A 176 -12.14 -17.81 17.43
N GLY A 177 -12.47 -16.54 17.27
CA GLY A 177 -11.49 -15.45 17.20
C GLY A 177 -11.62 -14.57 15.95
N GLU A 178 -10.95 -13.46 16.00
CA GLU A 178 -11.06 -12.35 15.03
C GLU A 178 -10.73 -12.73 13.59
N ASN A 179 -9.99 -13.83 13.39
CA ASN A 179 -9.53 -14.28 12.07
C ASN A 179 -10.36 -15.43 11.47
N PHE A 180 -11.24 -16.08 12.26
CA PHE A 180 -11.99 -17.26 11.86
C PHE A 180 -13.47 -16.95 11.55
N TRP A 181 -13.74 -15.82 10.95
CA TRP A 181 -15.07 -15.40 10.54
C TRP A 181 -15.50 -16.00 9.20
N VAL A 182 -16.78 -16.10 9.00
CA VAL A 182 -17.43 -16.38 7.70
C VAL A 182 -18.43 -15.28 7.43
N TYR A 183 -18.53 -14.82 6.20
CA TYR A 183 -19.48 -13.82 5.76
C TYR A 183 -20.72 -14.53 5.16
N ASP A 184 -21.90 -14.30 5.71
CA ASP A 184 -23.14 -15.02 5.32
C ASP A 184 -23.43 -14.96 3.81
N LYS A 185 -23.15 -13.82 3.18
CA LYS A 185 -23.35 -13.64 1.74
C LYS A 185 -22.23 -14.24 0.88
N ASN A 186 -21.15 -14.72 1.52
CA ASN A 186 -20.03 -15.39 0.86
C ASN A 186 -19.50 -16.56 1.73
N PRO A 187 -20.33 -17.57 1.98
CA PRO A 187 -20.01 -18.65 2.92
C PRO A 187 -18.87 -19.57 2.45
N THR A 188 -18.52 -19.51 1.19
CA THR A 188 -17.40 -20.29 0.62
C THR A 188 -16.04 -19.68 0.93
N LEU A 189 -15.99 -18.38 1.28
CA LEU A 189 -14.76 -17.67 1.62
C LEU A 189 -14.35 -17.93 3.09
N THR A 190 -14.17 -19.21 3.43
CA THR A 190 -13.72 -19.66 4.75
C THR A 190 -12.29 -19.23 5.03
N PHE A 191 -11.85 -19.32 6.28
CA PHE A 191 -10.45 -19.10 6.66
C PHE A 191 -9.47 -19.92 5.79
N LYS A 192 -9.77 -21.20 5.57
CA LYS A 192 -8.96 -22.09 4.73
C LYS A 192 -8.86 -21.59 3.28
N GLU A 193 -9.98 -21.11 2.72
CA GLU A 193 -9.97 -20.56 1.36
C GLU A 193 -9.20 -19.25 1.27
N ARG A 194 -9.28 -18.37 2.27
CA ARG A 194 -8.48 -17.15 2.32
C ARG A 194 -6.98 -17.43 2.39
N VAL A 195 -6.56 -18.39 3.23
CA VAL A 195 -5.16 -18.84 3.29
C VAL A 195 -4.71 -19.40 1.93
N LYS A 196 -5.53 -20.24 1.29
CA LYS A 196 -5.22 -20.77 -0.04
C LYS A 196 -5.05 -19.65 -1.09
N ARG A 197 -5.94 -18.65 -1.10
CA ARG A 197 -5.81 -17.49 -2.01
C ARG A 197 -4.53 -16.69 -1.73
N SER A 198 -4.16 -16.52 -0.49
CA SER A 198 -2.91 -15.82 -0.14
C SER A 198 -1.67 -16.57 -0.63
N ILE A 199 -1.66 -17.91 -0.54
CA ILE A 199 -0.59 -18.73 -1.10
C ILE A 199 -0.52 -18.55 -2.63
N ILE A 200 -1.66 -18.67 -3.32
CA ILE A 200 -1.73 -18.46 -4.78
C ILE A 200 -1.26 -17.05 -5.16
N ALA A 201 -1.68 -16.03 -4.42
CA ALA A 201 -1.25 -14.65 -4.66
C ALA A 201 0.25 -14.50 -4.49
N GLY A 202 0.85 -15.10 -3.47
CA GLY A 202 2.30 -15.08 -3.24
C GLY A 202 3.10 -15.82 -4.32
N GLU A 203 2.55 -16.85 -4.93
CA GLU A 203 3.17 -17.53 -6.08
C GLU A 203 3.11 -16.67 -7.35
N GLU A 204 2.03 -15.91 -7.54
CA GLU A 204 1.81 -15.07 -8.73
C GLU A 204 2.54 -13.73 -8.65
N ASP A 205 2.75 -13.13 -7.47
CA ASP A 205 3.46 -11.85 -7.35
C ASP A 205 4.95 -11.99 -7.74
N GLY A 206 5.53 -13.19 -7.57
CA GLY A 206 6.93 -13.50 -7.87
C GLY A 206 7.92 -12.76 -6.96
N ILE A 207 7.43 -12.10 -5.93
CA ILE A 207 8.21 -11.38 -4.92
C ILE A 207 8.24 -12.25 -3.68
N HIS A 208 9.21 -13.16 -3.63
CA HIS A 208 9.40 -14.08 -2.51
C HIS A 208 9.96 -13.35 -1.28
N ASN A 209 9.09 -12.73 -0.51
CA ASN A 209 9.40 -12.28 0.85
C ASN A 209 8.23 -12.57 1.78
N TRP A 210 8.28 -13.74 2.40
CA TRP A 210 7.43 -14.15 3.52
C TRP A 210 7.93 -13.56 4.83
#